data_2f8b4c92894d28efff2692bb68d16c39
#
_entry.id   2f8b4c92894d28efff2692bb68d16c39
#
_cell.length_a   1.000
_cell.length_b   1.000
_cell.length_c   1.000
_cell.angle_alpha   90.00
_cell.angle_beta   90.00
_cell.angle_gamma   90.00
#
_symmetry.space_group_name_H-M   'P 1'
#
loop_
_entity.id
_entity.type
_entity.pdbx_description
1 polymer ?
#
loop_
_entity_poly.entity_id
_entity_poly.type
_entity_poly.pdbx_seq_one_letter_code
_entity_poly.pdbx_strand_id
1 'polypeptide(L)' 'ALASYVNKKLKQYEQGHMEYLASGGVKDMEEYKFVMGELSMLRTLREDLREALHIQGDEIDE' A
#
# COMPACT_ATOMS: atom_id res chain seq x y z
N ALA A 1 3.16 -4.17 -17.77
CA ALA A 1 1.80 -3.70 -17.92
C ALA A 1 1.44 -2.67 -16.85
N LEU A 2 0.37 -1.92 -17.09
CA LEU A 2 -0.06 -0.87 -16.16
C LEU A 2 -0.38 -1.42 -14.77
N ALA A 3 -1.04 -2.57 -14.71
CA ALA A 3 -1.43 -3.17 -13.44
C ALA A 3 -0.23 -3.52 -12.57
N SER A 4 0.81 -4.08 -13.16
CA SER A 4 2.05 -4.40 -12.43
C SER A 4 2.73 -3.12 -11.95
N TYR A 5 2.71 -2.08 -12.76
CA TYR A 5 3.27 -0.79 -12.38
C TYR A 5 2.55 -0.22 -11.16
N VAL A 6 1.22 -0.21 -11.19
CA VAL A 6 0.40 0.32 -10.09
C VAL A 6 0.64 -0.50 -8.82
N ASN A 7 0.66 -1.83 -8.93
CA ASN A 7 0.91 -2.68 -7.79
C ASN A 7 2.26 -2.39 -7.16
N LYS A 8 3.28 -2.22 -7.98
CA LYS A 8 4.64 -1.90 -7.51
C LYS A 8 4.67 -0.55 -6.78
N LYS A 9 3.96 0.45 -7.31
CA LYS A 9 3.87 1.76 -6.66
C LYS A 9 3.16 1.68 -5.31
N LEU A 10 2.09 0.92 -5.22
CA LEU A 10 1.37 0.75 -3.95
C LEU A 10 2.27 0.09 -2.91
N LYS A 11 3.06 -0.91 -3.32
CA LYS A 11 4.02 -1.54 -2.41
C LYS A 11 5.08 -0.55 -1.93
N GLN A 12 5.56 0.31 -2.81
CA GLN A 12 6.54 1.33 -2.45
C GLN A 12 5.97 2.32 -1.43
N TYR A 13 4.71 2.73 -1.61
CA TYR A 13 4.06 3.62 -0.66
C TYR A 13 3.88 2.95 0.69
N GLU A 14 3.45 1.69 0.72
CA GLU A 14 3.34 0.92 1.97
C GLU A 14 4.69 0.88 2.69
N GLN A 15 5.75 0.56 1.95
CA GLN A 15 7.08 0.46 2.52
C GLN A 15 7.55 1.78 3.08
N GLY A 16 7.32 2.87 2.36
CA GLY A 16 7.66 4.21 2.83
C GLY A 16 6.95 4.58 4.13
N HIS A 17 5.68 4.24 4.23
CA HIS A 17 4.91 4.49 5.46
C HIS A 17 5.43 3.65 6.62
N MET A 18 5.76 2.38 6.36
CA MET A 18 6.30 1.51 7.39
C MET A 18 7.67 1.99 7.88
N GLU A 19 8.52 2.44 6.97
CA GLU A 19 9.83 2.99 7.32
C GLU A 19 9.69 4.26 8.15
N TYR A 20 8.74 5.11 7.80
CA TYR A 20 8.48 6.34 8.55
C TYR A 20 8.06 6.03 9.98
N LEU A 21 7.17 5.05 10.17
CA LEU A 21 6.74 4.61 11.50
C LEU A 21 7.92 4.02 12.28
N ALA A 22 8.73 3.18 11.62
CA ALA A 22 9.84 2.51 12.27
C ALA A 22 10.97 3.49 12.65
N SER A 23 11.13 4.57 11.91
CA SER A 23 12.20 5.54 12.15
C SER A 23 11.91 6.50 13.30
N GLY A 24 10.70 6.45 13.86
CA GLY A 24 10.29 7.37 14.91
C GLY A 24 9.91 8.74 14.38
N GLY A 25 9.58 8.84 13.08
CA GLY A 25 9.15 10.10 12.49
C GLY A 25 7.78 10.57 12.98
N VAL A 26 7.00 9.67 13.57
CA VAL A 26 5.68 9.98 14.10
C VAL A 26 5.83 10.76 15.40
N LYS A 27 5.18 11.93 15.49
CA LYS A 27 5.34 12.86 16.61
C LYS A 27 4.33 12.64 17.72
N ASP A 28 3.12 12.20 17.39
CA ASP A 28 2.06 12.01 18.35
C ASP A 28 1.08 10.93 17.90
N MET A 29 0.09 10.66 18.74
CA MET A 29 -0.87 9.59 18.48
C MET A 29 -1.79 9.92 17.29
N GLU A 30 -2.12 11.19 17.10
CA GLU A 30 -2.96 11.57 15.97
C GLU A 30 -2.26 11.31 14.65
N GLU A 31 -0.99 11.67 14.57
CA GLU A 31 -0.19 11.39 13.38
C GLU A 31 -0.03 9.90 13.17
N TYR A 32 0.19 9.14 14.23
CA TYR A 32 0.27 7.69 14.16
C TYR A 32 -1.00 7.09 13.55
N LYS A 33 -2.15 7.51 14.05
CA LYS A 33 -3.43 7.02 13.54
C LYS A 33 -3.65 7.40 12.07
N PHE A 34 -3.24 8.61 11.70
CA PHE A 34 -3.34 9.08 10.34
C PHE A 34 -2.49 8.20 9.39
N VAL A 35 -1.24 7.97 9.76
CA VAL A 35 -0.33 7.17 8.95
C VAL A 35 -0.81 5.73 8.85
N MET A 36 -1.30 5.17 9.96
CA MET A 36 -1.86 3.81 9.97
C MET A 36 -3.10 3.71 9.08
N GLY A 37 -3.92 4.76 9.07
CA GLY A 37 -5.08 4.81 8.18
C GLY A 37 -4.69 4.82 6.72
N GLU A 38 -3.68 5.59 6.36
CA GLU A 38 -3.16 5.63 5.01
C GLU A 38 -2.60 4.27 4.60
N LEU A 39 -1.83 3.64 5.49
CA LEU A 39 -1.25 2.33 5.24
C LEU A 39 -2.33 1.27 5.02
N SER A 40 -3.37 1.32 5.85
CA SER A 40 -4.51 0.41 5.73
C SER A 40 -5.21 0.58 4.38
N MET A 41 -5.40 1.82 3.95
CA MET A 41 -6.04 2.10 2.65
C MET A 41 -5.17 1.59 1.50
N LEU A 42 -3.87 1.79 1.57
CA LEU A 42 -2.95 1.30 0.53
C LEU A 42 -3.03 -0.22 0.40
N ARG A 43 -3.10 -0.92 1.51
CA ARG A 43 -3.25 -2.38 1.51
C ARG A 43 -4.56 -2.82 0.90
N THR A 44 -5.64 -2.13 1.25
CA THR A 44 -6.96 -2.43 0.70
C THR A 44 -6.98 -2.23 -0.81
N LEU A 45 -6.43 -1.13 -1.28
CA LEU A 45 -6.35 -0.85 -2.71
C LEU A 45 -5.55 -1.91 -3.45
N ARG A 46 -4.45 -2.35 -2.86
CA ARG A 46 -3.62 -3.38 -3.47
C ARG A 46 -4.34 -4.71 -3.56
N GLU A 47 -5.06 -5.07 -2.50
CA GLU A 47 -5.87 -6.30 -2.50
C GLU A 47 -6.99 -6.23 -3.52
N ASP A 48 -7.67 -5.09 -3.62
CA ASP A 48 -8.74 -4.89 -4.59
C ASP A 48 -8.21 -4.98 -6.02
N LEU A 49 -7.04 -4.43 -6.26
CA LEU A 49 -6.41 -4.51 -7.57
C LEU A 49 -6.09 -5.95 -7.95
N ARG A 50 -5.53 -6.70 -7.02
CA ARG A 50 -5.22 -8.12 -7.25
C ARG A 50 -6.48 -8.92 -7.56
N GLU A 51 -7.54 -8.68 -6.79
CA GLU A 51 -8.80 -9.37 -7.00
C GLU A 51 -9.39 -9.07 -8.38
N ALA A 52 -9.40 -7.80 -8.75
CA ALA A 52 -9.91 -7.39 -10.06
C ALA A 52 -9.14 -8.04 -11.20
N LEU A 53 -7.82 -8.09 -11.10
CA LEU A 53 -6.97 -8.70 -12.11
C LEU A 53 -7.13 -10.21 -12.16
N HIS A 54 -7.31 -10.84 -11.01
CA HIS A 54 -7.56 -12.27 -10.93
C HIS A 54 -8.86 -12.65 -11.64
N ILE A 55 -9.91 -11.87 -11.41
CA ILE A 55 -11.20 -12.09 -12.06
C ILE A 55 -11.06 -11.96 -13.58
N GLN A 56 -10.22 -11.05 -14.06
CA GLN A 56 -9.98 -10.84 -15.48
C GLN A 56 -8.99 -11.84 -16.07
N GLY A 57 -8.39 -12.68 -15.23
CA GLY A 57 -7.41 -13.64 -15.68
C GLY A 57 -6.00 -13.08 -15.83
N ASP A 58 -5.77 -11.85 -15.37
CA ASP A 58 -4.45 -11.23 -15.39
C ASP A 58 -3.64 -11.65 -14.18
N GLU A 59 -2.32 -11.59 -14.32
CA GLU A 59 -1.41 -11.89 -13.23
C GLU A 59 -0.74 -10.61 -12.75
N ILE A 60 -0.50 -10.54 -11.44
CA ILE A 60 0.26 -9.46 -10.84
C ILE A 60 1.64 -9.98 -10.52
N ASP A 61 2.64 -9.32 -11.08
CA ASP A 61 4.03 -9.63 -10.81
C ASP A 61 4.45 -8.93 -9.53
N GLU A 62 4.69 -9.68 -8.51
CA GLU A 62 5.14 -9.18 -7.23
C GLU A 62 6.63 -9.48 -7.03
#